data_f2600145e19437c7276d1589919d70f8
#
_entry.id   f2600145e19437c7276d1589919d70f8
#
_cell.length_a   1.000
_cell.length_b   1.000
_cell.length_c   1.000
_cell.angle_alpha   90.00
_cell.angle_beta   90.00
_cell.angle_gamma   90.00
#
_symmetry.space_group_name_H-M   'P 1'
#
loop_
_entity.id
_entity.type
_entity.pdbx_description
1 polymer ?
#
loop_
_entity_poly.entity_id
_entity_poly.type
_entity_poly.pdbx_seq_one_letter_code
_entity_poly.pdbx_strand_id
1 'polypeptide(L)'
;AVEEATKAAIKRGDKTNTIARYTSNPMLQGASPYQYIINSIKLHIKGSEMESALIILPFHYVVRFLPILTEICRQQLSTKCVIILLKCHMTRLSVTPTLTNDMIALKNIVRHSISNYRNTIGSNIAALTYLKNKVDSKQNETF
;
A
#
# COMPACT_ATOMS: atom_id res chain seq x y z
N ALA A 1 -26.51 -20.12 20.01
CA ALA A 1 -25.42 -20.95 20.56
C ALA A 1 -24.05 -20.24 20.49
N VAL A 2 -23.68 -19.65 19.34
CA VAL A 2 -22.37 -18.96 19.20
C VAL A 2 -22.35 -17.63 19.97
N GLU A 3 -23.43 -16.87 19.99
CA GLU A 3 -23.55 -15.61 20.74
C GLU A 3 -23.53 -15.79 22.25
N GLU A 4 -24.07 -16.89 22.75
CA GLU A 4 -24.05 -17.21 24.18
C GLU A 4 -22.66 -17.65 24.66
N ALA A 5 -21.92 -18.37 23.79
CA ALA A 5 -20.53 -18.75 24.09
C ALA A 5 -19.60 -17.53 24.16
N THR A 6 -19.79 -16.54 23.28
CA THR A 6 -19.02 -15.28 23.28
C THR A 6 -19.34 -14.42 24.50
N LYS A 7 -20.61 -14.33 24.94
CA LYS A 7 -21.01 -13.62 26.17
C LYS A 7 -20.45 -14.28 27.42
N ALA A 8 -20.36 -15.62 27.45
CA ALA A 8 -19.79 -16.38 28.57
C ALA A 8 -18.25 -16.21 28.66
N ALA A 9 -17.55 -16.10 27.55
CA ALA A 9 -16.11 -15.86 27.50
C ALA A 9 -15.74 -14.44 27.98
N ILE A 10 -16.51 -13.42 27.60
CA ILE A 10 -16.35 -12.04 28.07
C ILE A 10 -16.52 -11.93 29.59
N LYS A 11 -17.44 -12.70 30.18
CA LYS A 11 -17.74 -12.68 31.62
C LYS A 11 -16.64 -13.31 32.49
N ARG A 12 -15.75 -14.15 31.91
CA ARG A 12 -14.63 -14.81 32.59
C ARG A 12 -13.32 -14.04 32.57
N GLY A 13 -13.29 -12.85 32.00
CA GLY A 13 -12.07 -12.01 31.98
C GLY A 13 -10.91 -12.60 31.19
N ASP A 14 -11.16 -13.60 30.34
CA ASP A 14 -10.15 -14.26 29.54
C ASP A 14 -9.80 -13.36 28.33
N LYS A 15 -8.80 -12.51 28.53
CA LYS A 15 -8.26 -11.59 27.47
C LYS A 15 -7.42 -12.32 26.43
N THR A 16 -7.36 -13.65 26.49
CA THR A 16 -6.60 -14.45 25.55
C THR A 16 -7.49 -14.89 24.39
N ASN A 17 -7.26 -14.28 23.24
CA ASN A 17 -7.67 -14.77 21.92
C ASN A 17 -9.17 -14.80 21.60
N THR A 18 -9.85 -13.66 21.68
CA THR A 18 -10.98 -13.45 20.77
C THR A 18 -10.42 -13.00 19.40
N ILE A 19 -9.58 -13.81 18.79
CA ILE A 19 -9.48 -13.84 17.34
C ILE A 19 -10.86 -14.31 16.92
N ALA A 20 -11.72 -13.38 16.51
CA ALA A 20 -12.92 -13.72 15.79
C ALA A 20 -12.46 -14.71 14.71
N ARG A 21 -12.83 -15.98 14.86
CA ARG A 21 -12.70 -16.96 13.79
C ARG A 21 -13.63 -16.45 12.70
N TYR A 22 -13.09 -15.55 11.87
CA TYR A 22 -13.70 -15.28 10.59
C TYR A 22 -13.81 -16.66 9.95
N THR A 23 -15.04 -17.16 9.77
CA THR A 23 -15.29 -18.29 8.90
C THR A 23 -14.65 -17.88 7.60
N SER A 24 -13.47 -18.44 7.32
CA SER A 24 -12.66 -18.04 6.16
C SER A 24 -13.53 -18.30 4.94
N ASN A 25 -13.95 -17.24 4.28
CA ASN A 25 -14.67 -17.37 3.02
C ASN A 25 -13.74 -18.16 2.09
N PRO A 26 -14.17 -19.34 1.58
CA PRO A 26 -13.32 -20.18 0.71
C PRO A 26 -12.77 -19.41 -0.48
N MET A 27 -13.48 -18.36 -0.94
CA MET A 27 -13.03 -17.45 -1.99
C MET A 27 -11.75 -16.69 -1.64
N LEU A 28 -11.46 -16.49 -0.36
CA LEU A 28 -10.27 -15.75 0.10
C LEU A 28 -9.01 -16.63 0.22
N GLN A 29 -9.12 -17.93 -0.05
CA GLN A 29 -7.99 -18.88 0.00
C GLN A 29 -7.15 -18.78 1.30
N GLY A 30 -7.80 -18.52 2.42
CA GLY A 30 -7.14 -18.35 3.72
C GLY A 30 -6.48 -16.99 3.96
N ALA A 31 -6.50 -16.07 3.00
CA ALA A 31 -5.99 -14.72 3.16
C ALA A 31 -7.01 -13.81 3.87
N SER A 32 -6.54 -12.77 4.57
CA SER A 32 -7.44 -11.71 5.04
C SER A 32 -8.04 -10.95 3.84
N PRO A 33 -9.24 -10.34 3.97
CA PRO A 33 -9.83 -9.56 2.88
C PRO A 33 -8.89 -8.50 2.31
N TYR A 34 -8.13 -7.83 3.15
CA TYR A 34 -7.11 -6.86 2.73
C TYR A 34 -6.00 -7.50 1.90
N GLN A 35 -5.46 -8.61 2.38
CA GLN A 35 -4.39 -9.32 1.69
C GLN A 35 -4.85 -9.89 0.36
N TYR A 36 -6.09 -10.37 0.28
CA TYR A 36 -6.68 -10.83 -0.97
C TYR A 36 -6.77 -9.70 -2.02
N ILE A 37 -7.25 -8.51 -1.62
CA ILE A 37 -7.31 -7.34 -2.52
C ILE A 37 -5.91 -6.94 -2.98
N ILE A 38 -4.93 -6.86 -2.06
CA ILE A 38 -3.54 -6.52 -2.40
C ILE A 38 -2.95 -7.53 -3.38
N ASN A 39 -3.15 -8.82 -3.14
CA ASN A 39 -2.67 -9.88 -4.03
C ASN A 39 -3.36 -9.82 -5.40
N SER A 40 -4.66 -9.56 -5.44
CA SER A 40 -5.42 -9.40 -6.69
C SER A 40 -4.90 -8.20 -7.50
N ILE A 41 -4.60 -7.09 -6.84
CA ILE A 41 -4.01 -5.91 -7.49
C ILE A 41 -2.63 -6.25 -8.08
N LYS A 42 -1.79 -6.96 -7.33
CA LYS A 42 -0.44 -7.35 -7.78
C LYS A 42 -0.47 -8.27 -9.00
N LEU A 43 -1.37 -9.24 -9.00
CA LEU A 43 -1.37 -10.35 -9.97
C LEU A 43 -2.16 -10.03 -11.24
N HIS A 44 -3.25 -9.28 -11.15
CA HIS A 44 -4.23 -9.18 -12.22
C HIS A 44 -4.28 -7.80 -12.87
N ILE A 45 -3.72 -6.75 -12.26
CA ILE A 45 -3.87 -5.39 -12.79
C ILE A 45 -2.53 -4.89 -13.35
N LYS A 46 -2.48 -4.70 -14.66
CA LYS A 46 -1.38 -3.99 -15.31
C LYS A 46 -1.39 -2.52 -14.90
N GLY A 47 -0.21 -1.91 -14.78
CA GLY A 47 -0.07 -0.54 -14.29
C GLY A 47 -0.90 0.50 -15.07
N SER A 48 -1.03 0.34 -16.38
CA SER A 48 -1.82 1.24 -17.25
C SER A 48 -3.33 1.10 -17.03
N GLU A 49 -3.81 -0.11 -16.83
CA GLU A 49 -5.23 -0.39 -16.58
C GLU A 49 -5.65 0.10 -15.20
N MET A 50 -4.76 0.02 -14.22
CA MET A 50 -5.01 0.52 -12.87
C MET A 50 -5.21 2.04 -12.85
N GLU A 51 -4.45 2.80 -13.63
CA GLU A 51 -4.63 4.25 -13.73
C GLU A 51 -6.04 4.59 -14.21
N SER A 52 -6.48 3.98 -15.30
CA SER A 52 -7.80 4.20 -15.87
C SER A 52 -8.92 3.79 -14.90
N ALA A 53 -8.77 2.67 -14.21
CA ALA A 53 -9.74 2.20 -13.23
C ALA A 53 -9.84 3.15 -12.01
N LEU A 54 -8.71 3.68 -11.53
CA LEU A 54 -8.69 4.60 -10.39
C LEU A 54 -9.33 5.97 -10.73
N ILE A 55 -9.20 6.43 -11.97
CA ILE A 55 -9.82 7.68 -12.44
C ILE A 55 -11.35 7.58 -12.43
N ILE A 56 -11.88 6.44 -12.85
CA ILE A 56 -13.33 6.21 -13.00
C ILE A 56 -13.97 5.81 -11.65
N LEU A 57 -13.17 5.50 -10.63
CA LEU A 57 -13.66 4.95 -9.36
C LEU A 57 -14.62 5.93 -8.65
N PRO A 58 -15.88 5.54 -8.34
CA PRO A 58 -16.81 6.37 -7.60
C PRO A 58 -16.27 6.74 -6.21
N PHE A 59 -16.54 7.96 -5.76
CA PHE A 59 -15.96 8.53 -4.53
C PHE A 59 -16.20 7.70 -3.27
N HIS A 60 -17.35 7.06 -3.12
CA HIS A 60 -17.65 6.21 -1.96
C HIS A 60 -16.73 4.96 -1.89
N TYR A 61 -16.27 4.45 -3.03
CA TYR A 61 -15.26 3.39 -3.07
C TYR A 61 -13.87 3.94 -2.77
N VAL A 62 -13.56 5.17 -3.22
CA VAL A 62 -12.29 5.83 -2.90
C VAL A 62 -12.10 5.93 -1.39
N VAL A 63 -13.12 6.36 -0.66
CA VAL A 63 -13.08 6.46 0.82
C VAL A 63 -12.77 5.09 1.46
N ARG A 64 -13.43 4.04 1.01
CA ARG A 64 -13.20 2.67 1.50
C ARG A 64 -11.84 2.11 1.10
N PHE A 65 -11.28 2.60 0.01
CA PHE A 65 -10.00 2.15 -0.52
C PHE A 65 -8.80 2.84 0.13
N LEU A 66 -8.97 3.98 0.80
CA LEU A 66 -7.90 4.73 1.46
C LEU A 66 -7.06 3.88 2.44
N PRO A 67 -7.63 3.07 3.35
CA PRO A 67 -6.86 2.22 4.23
C PRO A 67 -6.03 1.17 3.46
N ILE A 68 -6.60 0.62 2.38
CA ILE A 68 -5.92 -0.36 1.51
C ILE A 68 -4.74 0.30 0.79
N LEU A 69 -4.93 1.53 0.28
CA LEU A 69 -3.87 2.31 -0.35
C LEU A 69 -2.73 2.61 0.63
N THR A 70 -3.06 2.91 1.88
CA THR A 70 -2.08 3.12 2.94
C THR A 70 -1.20 1.89 3.13
N GLU A 71 -1.80 0.71 3.13
CA GLU A 71 -1.06 -0.55 3.24
C GLU A 71 -0.27 -0.89 1.97
N ILE A 72 -0.80 -0.64 0.79
CA ILE A 72 -0.09 -0.77 -0.50
C ILE A 72 1.16 0.11 -0.51
N CYS A 73 1.06 1.36 -0.05
CA CYS A 73 2.21 2.26 0.08
C CYS A 73 3.22 1.77 1.11
N ARG A 74 2.77 1.25 2.26
CA ARG A 74 3.65 0.72 3.29
C ARG A 74 4.44 -0.47 2.79
N GLN A 75 3.83 -1.33 1.99
CA GLN A 75 4.49 -2.46 1.33
C GLN A 75 5.30 -2.05 0.08
N GLN A 76 5.40 -0.76 -0.23
CA GLN A 76 6.11 -0.20 -1.39
C GLN A 76 5.65 -0.76 -2.75
N LEU A 77 4.40 -1.20 -2.84
CA LEU A 77 3.90 -1.89 -4.03
C LEU A 77 3.56 -0.93 -5.16
N SER A 78 2.94 0.20 -4.89
CA SER A 78 2.60 1.20 -5.91
C SER A 78 2.27 2.57 -5.32
N THR A 79 3.29 3.39 -5.11
CA THR A 79 3.12 4.80 -4.75
C THR A 79 2.44 5.59 -5.88
N LYS A 80 2.65 5.17 -7.14
CA LYS A 80 2.05 5.80 -8.32
C LYS A 80 0.53 5.78 -8.27
N CYS A 81 -0.08 4.65 -7.94
CA CYS A 81 -1.54 4.51 -7.83
C CYS A 81 -2.14 5.47 -6.81
N VAL A 82 -1.46 5.63 -5.66
CA VAL A 82 -1.90 6.57 -4.62
C VAL A 82 -1.85 8.01 -5.11
N ILE A 83 -0.77 8.40 -5.78
CA ILE A 83 -0.62 9.75 -6.32
C ILE A 83 -1.72 10.04 -7.35
N ILE A 84 -2.03 9.10 -8.23
CA ILE A 84 -3.07 9.24 -9.25
C ILE A 84 -4.44 9.40 -8.58
N LEU A 85 -4.79 8.51 -7.65
CA LEU A 85 -6.07 8.58 -6.95
C LEU A 85 -6.21 9.88 -6.17
N LEU A 86 -5.18 10.32 -5.48
CA LEU A 86 -5.16 11.59 -4.77
C LEU A 86 -5.36 12.77 -5.74
N LYS A 87 -4.67 12.80 -6.89
CA LYS A 87 -4.86 13.85 -7.90
C LYS A 87 -6.30 13.93 -8.40
N CYS A 88 -6.90 12.79 -8.71
CA CYS A 88 -8.25 12.74 -9.28
C CYS A 88 -9.34 13.12 -8.27
N HIS A 89 -9.15 12.80 -6.98
CA HIS A 89 -10.18 12.97 -5.96
C HIS A 89 -9.82 14.01 -4.88
N MET A 90 -8.71 14.74 -5.03
CA MET A 90 -8.17 15.65 -4.01
C MET A 90 -9.19 16.67 -3.53
N THR A 91 -9.94 17.30 -4.42
CA THR A 91 -10.94 18.31 -4.10
C THR A 91 -12.02 17.76 -3.17
N ARG A 92 -12.50 16.56 -3.43
CA ARG A 92 -13.55 15.91 -2.62
C ARG A 92 -13.00 15.36 -1.30
N LEU A 93 -11.78 14.82 -1.31
CA LEU A 93 -11.12 14.29 -0.12
C LEU A 93 -10.77 15.41 0.88
N SER A 94 -10.34 16.58 0.40
CA SER A 94 -9.97 17.72 1.24
C SER A 94 -11.17 18.38 1.94
N VAL A 95 -12.35 18.31 1.35
CA VAL A 95 -13.59 18.87 1.92
C VAL A 95 -14.24 17.94 2.96
N THR A 96 -13.81 16.68 3.04
CA THR A 96 -14.41 15.68 3.95
C THR A 96 -13.65 15.65 5.28
N PRO A 97 -14.18 16.25 6.38
CA PRO A 97 -13.45 16.41 7.64
C PRO A 97 -13.08 15.08 8.31
N THR A 98 -13.92 14.06 8.13
CA THR A 98 -13.72 12.72 8.71
C THR A 98 -12.48 12.00 8.17
N LEU A 99 -11.99 12.39 7.00
CA LEU A 99 -10.85 11.75 6.32
C LEU A 99 -9.52 12.49 6.58
N THR A 100 -9.52 13.59 7.31
CA THR A 100 -8.33 14.44 7.52
C THR A 100 -7.18 13.63 8.13
N ASN A 101 -7.44 12.83 9.14
CA ASN A 101 -6.42 12.04 9.81
C ASN A 101 -5.83 10.96 8.89
N ASP A 102 -6.69 10.28 8.13
CA ASP A 102 -6.27 9.25 7.17
C ASP A 102 -5.44 9.86 6.04
N MET A 103 -5.82 11.05 5.59
CA MET A 103 -5.08 11.81 4.57
C MET A 103 -3.71 12.26 5.07
N ILE A 104 -3.60 12.70 6.33
CA ILE A 104 -2.31 13.06 6.94
C ILE A 104 -1.41 11.82 7.06
N ALA A 105 -1.95 10.70 7.53
CA ALA A 105 -1.24 9.44 7.63
C ALA A 105 -0.73 8.97 6.26
N LEU A 106 -1.61 8.97 5.26
CA LEU A 106 -1.26 8.60 3.89
C LEU A 106 -0.18 9.51 3.29
N LYS A 107 -0.31 10.83 3.47
CA LYS A 107 0.70 11.82 3.03
C LYS A 107 2.09 11.51 3.62
N ASN A 108 2.16 11.20 4.90
CA ASN A 108 3.43 10.89 5.57
C ASN A 108 4.06 9.60 5.03
N ILE A 109 3.26 8.57 4.81
CA ILE A 109 3.71 7.29 4.23
C ILE A 109 4.19 7.49 2.79
N VAL A 110 3.45 8.24 1.97
CA VAL A 110 3.85 8.55 0.58
C VAL A 110 5.17 9.32 0.55
N ARG A 111 5.34 10.32 1.41
CA ARG A 111 6.60 11.07 1.52
C ARG A 111 7.77 10.18 1.89
N HIS A 112 7.58 9.29 2.86
CA HIS A 112 8.60 8.33 3.26
C HIS A 112 8.97 7.39 2.10
N SER A 113 7.99 6.85 1.40
CA SER A 113 8.20 5.99 0.22
C SER A 113 8.97 6.71 -0.88
N ILE A 114 8.60 7.95 -1.20
CA ILE A 114 9.31 8.77 -2.20
C ILE A 114 10.76 9.03 -1.78
N SER A 115 11.00 9.33 -0.50
CA SER A 115 12.36 9.52 0.02
C SER A 115 13.20 8.26 -0.11
N ASN A 116 12.63 7.09 0.19
CA ASN A 116 13.31 5.80 0.04
C ASN A 116 13.66 5.52 -1.42
N TYR A 117 12.73 5.74 -2.36
CA TYR A 117 13.01 5.60 -3.80
C TYR A 117 14.14 6.54 -4.26
N ARG A 118 14.09 7.81 -3.84
CA ARG A 118 15.14 8.78 -4.15
C ARG A 118 16.50 8.32 -3.65
N ASN A 119 16.59 7.83 -2.42
CA ASN A 119 17.83 7.34 -1.84
C ASN A 119 18.35 6.10 -2.60
N THR A 120 17.47 5.14 -2.92
CA THR A 120 17.83 3.94 -3.69
C THR A 120 18.36 4.32 -5.08
N ILE A 121 17.67 5.22 -5.78
CA ILE A 121 18.11 5.70 -7.09
C ILE A 121 19.46 6.42 -6.97
N GLY A 122 19.63 7.27 -5.96
CA GLY A 122 20.89 7.96 -5.71
C GLY A 122 22.05 6.99 -5.48
N SER A 123 21.87 5.97 -4.65
CA SER A 123 22.87 4.91 -4.41
C SER A 123 23.19 4.14 -5.69
N ASN A 124 22.20 3.78 -6.48
CA ASN A 124 22.40 3.05 -7.73
C ASN A 124 23.19 3.89 -8.75
N ILE A 125 22.85 5.18 -8.87
CA ILE A 125 23.59 6.10 -9.76
C ILE A 125 25.05 6.24 -9.30
N ALA A 126 25.30 6.41 -8.00
CA ALA A 126 26.65 6.50 -7.45
C ALA A 126 27.47 5.21 -7.73
N ALA A 127 26.85 4.04 -7.53
CA ALA A 127 27.48 2.76 -7.84
C ALA A 127 27.83 2.60 -9.32
N LEU A 128 26.90 2.95 -10.21
CA LEU A 128 27.13 2.91 -11.66
C LEU A 128 28.24 3.88 -12.10
N THR A 129 28.27 5.09 -11.52
CA THR A 129 29.31 6.07 -11.79
C THR A 129 30.69 5.55 -11.34
N TYR A 130 30.75 4.94 -10.15
CA TYR A 130 31.98 4.31 -9.66
C TYR A 130 32.47 3.21 -10.60
N LEU A 131 31.57 2.31 -11.02
CA LEU A 131 31.91 1.20 -11.93
C LEU A 131 32.39 1.75 -13.29
N LYS A 132 31.72 2.76 -13.83
CA LYS A 132 32.14 3.42 -15.08
C LYS A 132 33.57 3.97 -14.95
N ASN A 133 33.84 4.77 -13.92
CA ASN A 133 35.15 5.36 -13.72
C ASN A 133 36.26 4.29 -13.57
N LYS A 134 35.93 3.15 -12.93
CA LYS A 134 36.86 2.04 -12.78
C LYS A 134 37.14 1.30 -14.09
N VAL A 135 36.15 1.20 -14.97
CA VAL A 135 36.35 0.63 -16.33
C VAL A 135 37.19 1.56 -17.16
N ASP A 136 36.87 2.86 -17.15
CA ASP A 136 37.59 3.88 -17.94
C ASP A 136 39.07 3.97 -17.52
N SER A 137 39.35 3.88 -16.19
CA SER A 137 40.74 3.86 -15.71
C SER A 137 41.53 2.62 -16.18
N LYS A 138 40.92 1.44 -16.16
CA LYS A 138 41.55 0.21 -16.67
C LYS A 138 41.81 0.23 -18.17
N GLN A 139 40.93 0.84 -18.95
CA GLN A 139 41.15 0.99 -20.40
C GLN A 139 42.33 1.92 -20.70
N ASN A 140 42.52 2.97 -19.90
CA ASN A 140 43.65 3.91 -20.07
C ASN A 140 44.99 3.33 -19.61
N GLU A 141 45.03 2.31 -18.76
CA GLU A 141 46.24 1.59 -18.34
C GLU A 141 46.70 0.54 -19.36
N THR A 142 45.86 0.17 -20.30
CA THR A 142 46.12 -0.90 -21.30
C THR A 142 46.67 -0.36 -22.63
N PHE A 143 46.81 0.95 -22.78
CA PHE A 143 47.42 1.63 -23.90
C PHE A 143 48.66 2.43 -23.45
#